data_612cbe851fe75b1a8b9626b3316ccd23
#
_entry.id   612cbe851fe75b1a8b9626b3316ccd23
#
_cell.length_a   1.000
_cell.length_b   1.000
_cell.length_c   1.000
_cell.angle_alpha   90.00
_cell.angle_beta   90.00
_cell.angle_gamma   90.00
#
_symmetry.space_group_name_H-M   'P 1'
#
loop_
_entity.id
_entity.type
_entity.pdbx_description
1 polymer ?
#
loop_
_entity_poly.entity_id
_entity_poly.type
_entity_poly.pdbx_seq_one_letter_code
_entity_poly.pdbx_strand_id
1 'polypeptide(L)'
;RVRASYVYDVDDSALIDAAIAGVTEKDPKPNSVMAQVLVADALHKMLKALDPHSSYLDAEEFRDSFANTKGEFGGLGIQITMDGDLVKVISPIEGTPAERAGMLAGDLITHIDTIAVQGKSLREAVRLMRGKAGDPVVLTVRRPTSDDFDVRIVRAIIEVKSVRHSIESDVGYIRITRFNEKTKSGIQEAISKIKDETGSRLRGVVIDLRNNPGGLLNQSVSVTDSF
;
A
#
# COMPACT_ATOMS: atom_id res chain seq x y z
N ARG A 1 -11.22 -27.06 1.03
CA ARG A 1 -10.78 -26.11 2.09
C ARG A 1 -11.86 -25.07 2.36
N VAL A 2 -12.46 -24.43 1.33
CA VAL A 2 -13.54 -23.44 1.53
C VAL A 2 -14.63 -24.00 2.43
N ARG A 3 -15.16 -25.16 2.12
CA ARG A 3 -16.23 -25.84 2.89
C ARG A 3 -15.88 -26.09 4.38
N ALA A 4 -14.61 -26.35 4.68
CA ALA A 4 -14.16 -26.63 6.05
C ALA A 4 -13.87 -25.36 6.88
N SER A 5 -13.77 -24.20 6.23
CA SER A 5 -13.34 -22.95 6.86
C SER A 5 -14.38 -21.83 6.80
N TYR A 6 -15.42 -22.00 6.00
CA TYR A 6 -16.48 -21.00 5.87
C TYR A 6 -17.57 -21.18 6.93
N VAL A 7 -18.14 -20.07 7.41
CA VAL A 7 -19.05 -20.04 8.58
C VAL A 7 -20.45 -20.55 8.26
N TYR A 8 -20.85 -20.50 6.98
CA TYR A 8 -22.17 -20.94 6.52
C TYR A 8 -22.07 -22.17 5.63
N ASP A 9 -23.21 -22.84 5.39
CA ASP A 9 -23.29 -23.92 4.41
C ASP A 9 -22.99 -23.39 3.00
N VAL A 10 -22.20 -24.15 2.25
CA VAL A 10 -21.74 -23.80 0.91
C VAL A 10 -22.40 -24.67 -0.13
N ASP A 11 -23.03 -24.05 -1.11
CA ASP A 11 -23.53 -24.73 -2.32
C ASP A 11 -22.35 -24.92 -3.30
N ASP A 12 -21.92 -26.17 -3.44
CA ASP A 12 -20.82 -26.55 -4.31
C ASP A 12 -21.13 -26.21 -5.80
N SER A 13 -22.40 -26.33 -6.22
CA SER A 13 -22.80 -26.01 -7.60
C SER A 13 -22.60 -24.52 -7.89
N ALA A 14 -23.04 -23.64 -6.99
CA ALA A 14 -22.89 -22.21 -7.12
C ALA A 14 -21.41 -21.78 -7.16
N LEU A 15 -20.54 -22.43 -6.35
CA LEU A 15 -19.10 -22.14 -6.38
C LEU A 15 -18.45 -22.60 -7.68
N ILE A 16 -18.83 -23.77 -8.21
CA ILE A 16 -18.32 -24.31 -9.47
C ILE A 16 -18.75 -23.39 -10.62
N ASP A 17 -20.02 -23.02 -10.68
CA ASP A 17 -20.54 -22.14 -11.72
C ASP A 17 -19.86 -20.75 -11.70
N ALA A 18 -19.63 -20.19 -10.52
CA ALA A 18 -18.87 -18.95 -10.38
C ALA A 18 -17.42 -19.08 -10.83
N ALA A 19 -16.76 -20.20 -10.53
CA ALA A 19 -15.39 -20.48 -11.00
C ALA A 19 -15.33 -20.62 -12.52
N ILE A 20 -16.29 -21.35 -13.13
CA ILE A 20 -16.41 -21.50 -14.58
C ILE A 20 -16.63 -20.14 -15.24
N ALA A 21 -17.50 -19.30 -14.70
CA ALA A 21 -17.73 -17.95 -15.20
C ALA A 21 -16.44 -17.10 -15.17
N GLY A 22 -15.60 -17.26 -14.14
CA GLY A 22 -14.30 -16.59 -14.06
C GLY A 22 -13.33 -16.99 -15.17
N VAL A 23 -13.39 -18.24 -15.62
CA VAL A 23 -12.56 -18.74 -16.74
C VAL A 23 -13.13 -18.29 -18.09
N THR A 24 -14.44 -18.38 -18.27
CA THR A 24 -15.09 -18.20 -19.59
C THR A 24 -15.23 -16.74 -20.01
N GLU A 25 -15.17 -15.78 -19.08
CA GLU A 25 -15.20 -14.34 -19.40
C GLU A 25 -13.95 -13.86 -20.16
N LYS A 26 -12.86 -14.60 -20.12
CA LYS A 26 -11.63 -14.31 -20.87
C LYS A 26 -11.39 -15.44 -21.85
N ASP A 27 -11.38 -15.14 -23.16
CA ASP A 27 -11.08 -16.11 -24.23
C ASP A 27 -9.62 -16.62 -24.07
N PRO A 28 -9.41 -17.85 -23.57
CA PRO A 28 -8.09 -18.30 -23.16
C PRO A 28 -7.30 -18.83 -24.37
N LYS A 29 -6.26 -18.09 -24.76
CA LYS A 29 -5.20 -18.72 -25.57
C LYS A 29 -4.26 -19.49 -24.63
N PRO A 30 -3.93 -20.75 -24.91
CA PRO A 30 -3.19 -21.61 -23.97
C PRO A 30 -1.71 -21.21 -23.91
N ASN A 31 -1.35 -20.39 -22.93
CA ASN A 31 0.03 -20.21 -22.49
C ASN A 31 0.08 -20.22 -20.95
N SER A 32 1.26 -20.48 -20.37
CA SER A 32 1.41 -20.65 -18.93
C SER A 32 1.05 -19.40 -18.11
N VAL A 33 1.27 -18.21 -18.64
CA VAL A 33 0.93 -16.95 -17.99
C VAL A 33 -0.59 -16.75 -17.97
N MET A 34 -1.25 -17.10 -19.08
CA MET A 34 -2.70 -17.01 -19.18
C MET A 34 -3.38 -18.01 -18.23
N ALA A 35 -2.82 -19.21 -18.05
CA ALA A 35 -3.38 -20.20 -17.12
C ALA A 35 -3.38 -19.71 -15.67
N GLN A 36 -2.33 -19.04 -15.22
CA GLN A 36 -2.27 -18.46 -13.86
C GLN A 36 -3.32 -17.35 -13.66
N VAL A 37 -3.49 -16.48 -14.66
CA VAL A 37 -4.51 -15.42 -14.63
C VAL A 37 -5.90 -16.01 -14.57
N LEU A 38 -6.20 -17.04 -15.39
CA LEU A 38 -7.50 -17.70 -15.41
C LEU A 38 -7.83 -18.40 -14.08
N VAL A 39 -6.84 -19.05 -13.46
CA VAL A 39 -7.01 -19.66 -12.14
C VAL A 39 -7.29 -18.59 -11.07
N ALA A 40 -6.58 -17.48 -11.10
CA ALA A 40 -6.83 -16.38 -10.16
C ALA A 40 -8.24 -15.79 -10.35
N ASP A 41 -8.66 -15.52 -11.59
CA ASP A 41 -10.01 -15.01 -11.90
C ASP A 41 -11.11 -16.00 -11.46
N ALA A 42 -10.91 -17.29 -11.69
CA ALA A 42 -11.83 -18.34 -11.22
C ALA A 42 -11.97 -18.33 -9.70
N LEU A 43 -10.83 -18.26 -8.98
CA LEU A 43 -10.82 -18.22 -7.52
C LEU A 43 -11.43 -16.93 -6.97
N HIS A 44 -11.18 -15.77 -7.59
CA HIS A 44 -11.80 -14.50 -7.22
C HIS A 44 -13.32 -14.56 -7.34
N LYS A 45 -13.84 -15.04 -8.48
CA LYS A 45 -15.29 -15.15 -8.69
C LYS A 45 -15.93 -16.18 -7.78
N MET A 46 -15.28 -17.32 -7.60
CA MET A 46 -15.74 -18.36 -6.69
C MET A 46 -15.90 -17.84 -5.26
N LEU A 47 -14.90 -17.14 -4.72
CA LEU A 47 -14.97 -16.63 -3.36
C LEU A 47 -15.92 -15.43 -3.22
N LYS A 48 -16.01 -14.57 -4.25
CA LYS A 48 -16.98 -13.48 -4.28
C LYS A 48 -18.43 -13.95 -4.28
N ALA A 49 -18.70 -15.16 -4.78
CA ALA A 49 -20.02 -15.77 -4.75
C ALA A 49 -20.47 -16.21 -3.35
N LEU A 50 -19.54 -16.33 -2.37
CA LEU A 50 -19.89 -16.67 -0.99
C LEU A 50 -20.50 -15.48 -0.28
N ASP A 51 -19.81 -14.33 -0.29
CA ASP A 51 -20.23 -13.08 0.36
C ASP A 51 -19.38 -11.89 -0.13
N PRO A 52 -19.78 -10.63 0.17
CA PRO A 52 -19.04 -9.44 -0.23
C PRO A 52 -17.66 -9.28 0.45
N HIS A 53 -17.37 -10.02 1.50
CA HIS A 53 -16.15 -9.91 2.30
C HIS A 53 -15.14 -11.02 2.01
N SER A 54 -15.58 -12.12 1.37
CA SER A 54 -14.70 -13.20 0.97
C SER A 54 -13.98 -12.86 -0.33
N SER A 55 -12.66 -13.02 -0.33
CA SER A 55 -11.81 -12.76 -1.50
C SER A 55 -10.64 -13.74 -1.60
N TYR A 56 -10.22 -14.01 -2.82
CA TYR A 56 -8.93 -14.63 -3.08
C TYR A 56 -7.87 -13.53 -3.19
N LEU A 57 -6.73 -13.76 -2.59
CA LEU A 57 -5.57 -12.91 -2.77
C LEU A 57 -4.50 -13.74 -3.48
N ASP A 58 -4.03 -13.26 -4.61
CA ASP A 58 -2.83 -13.82 -5.21
C ASP A 58 -1.58 -13.50 -4.37
N ALA A 59 -0.41 -13.99 -4.77
CA ALA A 59 0.81 -13.79 -4.00
C ALA A 59 1.23 -12.31 -3.89
N GLU A 60 0.85 -11.48 -4.86
CA GLU A 60 1.13 -10.04 -4.86
C GLU A 60 0.12 -9.30 -3.96
N GLU A 61 -1.17 -9.56 -4.14
CA GLU A 61 -2.24 -8.99 -3.32
C GLU A 61 -2.08 -9.38 -1.84
N PHE A 62 -1.64 -10.61 -1.57
CA PHE A 62 -1.32 -11.04 -0.21
C PHE A 62 -0.15 -10.24 0.38
N ARG A 63 0.93 -10.02 -0.40
CA ARG A 63 2.05 -9.18 0.06
C ARG A 63 1.62 -7.74 0.34
N ASP A 64 0.78 -7.17 -0.52
CA ASP A 64 0.24 -5.81 -0.33
C ASP A 64 -0.67 -5.72 0.90
N SER A 65 -1.55 -6.71 1.10
CA SER A 65 -2.39 -6.81 2.29
C SER A 65 -1.55 -6.95 3.56
N PHE A 66 -0.52 -7.78 3.52
CA PHE A 66 0.41 -7.98 4.64
C PHE A 66 1.23 -6.71 4.94
N ALA A 67 1.70 -6.01 3.91
CA ALA A 67 2.38 -4.72 4.06
C ALA A 67 1.46 -3.64 4.69
N ASN A 68 0.20 -3.61 4.26
CA ASN A 68 -0.81 -2.72 4.85
C ASN A 68 -1.08 -3.04 6.33
N THR A 69 -1.10 -4.32 6.70
CA THR A 69 -1.30 -4.79 8.08
C THR A 69 -0.10 -4.46 8.95
N LYS A 70 1.11 -4.72 8.47
CA LYS A 70 2.35 -4.34 9.17
C LYS A 70 2.56 -2.83 9.23
N GLY A 71 2.07 -2.08 8.25
CA GLY A 71 2.36 -0.65 8.08
C GLY A 71 3.75 -0.38 7.52
N GLU A 72 4.34 -1.37 6.83
CA GLU A 72 5.67 -1.24 6.23
C GLU A 72 5.80 -2.11 4.98
N PHE A 73 6.62 -1.66 4.01
CA PHE A 73 6.92 -2.42 2.80
C PHE A 73 8.33 -2.13 2.27
N GLY A 74 8.89 -3.07 1.52
CA GLY A 74 10.17 -2.87 0.83
C GLY A 74 9.99 -2.01 -0.41
N GLY A 75 10.68 -0.86 -0.46
CA GLY A 75 10.52 0.09 -1.56
C GLY A 75 11.52 1.25 -1.51
N LEU A 76 11.19 2.33 -2.23
CA LEU A 76 12.06 3.48 -2.45
C LEU A 76 11.69 4.68 -1.57
N GLY A 77 10.41 4.76 -1.16
CA GLY A 77 9.89 5.91 -0.40
C GLY A 77 9.58 7.12 -1.28
N ILE A 78 8.82 6.91 -2.36
CA ILE A 78 8.30 7.97 -3.22
C ILE A 78 6.79 7.89 -3.34
N GLN A 79 6.15 9.06 -3.38
CA GLN A 79 4.77 9.21 -3.80
C GLN A 79 4.74 9.50 -5.29
N ILE A 80 3.94 8.76 -6.04
CA ILE A 80 3.92 8.81 -7.50
C ILE A 80 2.50 8.86 -8.05
N THR A 81 2.37 9.34 -9.26
CA THR A 81 1.16 9.31 -10.09
C THR A 81 1.53 9.07 -11.55
N MET A 82 0.54 8.89 -12.42
CA MET A 82 0.76 8.93 -13.86
C MET A 82 0.67 10.36 -14.37
N ASP A 83 1.57 10.71 -15.30
CA ASP A 83 1.52 11.95 -16.10
C ASP A 83 1.70 11.54 -17.57
N GLY A 84 0.59 11.44 -18.30
CA GLY A 84 0.56 10.75 -19.59
C GLY A 84 0.98 9.30 -19.45
N ASP A 85 1.96 8.89 -20.25
CA ASP A 85 2.51 7.52 -20.25
C ASP A 85 3.71 7.33 -19.31
N LEU A 86 4.05 8.33 -18.50
CA LEU A 86 5.19 8.27 -17.60
C LEU A 86 4.75 8.31 -16.13
N VAL A 87 5.63 7.83 -15.26
CA VAL A 87 5.43 7.92 -13.81
C VAL A 87 6.05 9.21 -13.30
N LYS A 88 5.23 10.06 -12.68
CA LYS A 88 5.64 11.32 -12.09
C LYS A 88 5.84 11.19 -10.59
N VAL A 89 6.95 11.66 -10.09
CA VAL A 89 7.20 11.81 -8.66
C VAL A 89 6.41 13.00 -8.12
N ILE A 90 5.47 12.76 -7.21
CA ILE A 90 4.75 13.81 -6.48
C ILE A 90 5.68 14.39 -5.42
N SER A 91 6.28 13.52 -4.62
CA SER A 91 7.32 13.87 -3.64
C SER A 91 8.08 12.63 -3.18
N PRO A 92 9.38 12.72 -2.90
CA PRO A 92 10.06 11.74 -2.07
C PRO A 92 9.52 11.85 -0.63
N ILE A 93 9.58 10.74 0.10
CA ILE A 93 9.22 10.70 1.53
C ILE A 93 10.49 10.97 2.33
N GLU A 94 10.40 11.85 3.32
CA GLU A 94 11.50 12.24 4.20
C GLU A 94 12.15 11.02 4.88
N GLY A 95 13.48 11.00 4.94
CA GLY A 95 14.27 9.93 5.54
C GLY A 95 14.34 8.64 4.72
N THR A 96 13.86 8.64 3.48
CA THR A 96 13.82 7.44 2.63
C THR A 96 14.98 7.33 1.63
N PRO A 97 15.20 6.15 1.03
CA PRO A 97 16.24 5.99 0.01
C PRO A 97 16.11 6.94 -1.19
N ALA A 98 14.89 7.19 -1.65
CA ALA A 98 14.67 8.07 -2.80
C ALA A 98 15.05 9.51 -2.52
N GLU A 99 14.73 10.03 -1.33
CA GLU A 99 15.17 11.37 -0.93
C GLU A 99 16.70 11.46 -0.86
N ARG A 100 17.35 10.48 -0.21
CA ARG A 100 18.83 10.42 -0.14
C ARG A 100 19.50 10.30 -1.49
N ALA A 101 18.82 9.68 -2.47
CA ALA A 101 19.31 9.57 -3.84
C ALA A 101 19.05 10.85 -4.69
N GLY A 102 18.46 11.89 -4.12
CA GLY A 102 18.24 13.16 -4.79
C GLY A 102 17.05 13.18 -5.76
N MET A 103 16.06 12.29 -5.57
CA MET A 103 14.78 12.38 -6.27
C MET A 103 14.04 13.65 -5.86
N LEU A 104 13.41 14.32 -6.81
CA LEU A 104 12.69 15.56 -6.59
C LEU A 104 11.23 15.45 -7.03
N ALA A 105 10.38 16.31 -6.45
CA ALA A 105 9.02 16.48 -6.94
C ALA A 105 9.03 16.96 -8.40
N GLY A 106 8.21 16.36 -9.24
CA GLY A 106 8.13 16.66 -10.66
C GLY A 106 9.05 15.82 -11.56
N ASP A 107 9.96 15.00 -11.00
CA ASP A 107 10.75 14.06 -11.78
C ASP A 107 9.84 13.09 -12.53
N LEU A 108 10.14 12.81 -13.80
CA LEU A 108 9.44 11.83 -14.62
C LEU A 108 10.32 10.59 -14.77
N ILE A 109 9.81 9.44 -14.34
CA ILE A 109 10.51 8.15 -14.48
C ILE A 109 10.14 7.57 -15.84
N THR A 110 11.13 7.36 -16.70
CA THR A 110 10.98 6.81 -18.05
C THR A 110 11.26 5.31 -18.09
N HIS A 111 12.21 4.83 -17.26
CA HIS A 111 12.56 3.41 -17.13
C HIS A 111 12.74 3.02 -15.67
N ILE A 112 12.48 1.75 -15.38
CA ILE A 112 12.78 1.07 -14.11
C ILE A 112 13.66 -0.12 -14.46
N ASP A 113 14.91 -0.09 -14.04
CA ASP A 113 15.99 -0.94 -14.57
C ASP A 113 16.03 -0.79 -16.11
N THR A 114 15.93 -1.88 -16.84
CA THR A 114 15.90 -1.87 -18.32
C THR A 114 14.48 -1.78 -18.91
N ILE A 115 13.45 -1.65 -18.07
CA ILE A 115 12.05 -1.76 -18.48
C ILE A 115 11.47 -0.36 -18.67
N ALA A 116 11.03 -0.02 -19.90
CA ALA A 116 10.31 1.22 -20.16
C ALA A 116 8.98 1.26 -19.39
N VAL A 117 8.65 2.44 -18.85
CA VAL A 117 7.40 2.69 -18.12
C VAL A 117 6.25 2.95 -19.08
N GLN A 118 6.53 3.44 -20.27
CA GLN A 118 5.52 3.75 -21.28
C GLN A 118 4.58 2.56 -21.55
N GLY A 119 3.28 2.81 -21.56
CA GLY A 119 2.25 1.80 -21.76
C GLY A 119 1.96 0.90 -20.55
N LYS A 120 2.62 1.16 -19.41
CA LYS A 120 2.34 0.44 -18.16
C LYS A 120 1.36 1.21 -17.28
N SER A 121 0.59 0.47 -16.52
CA SER A 121 -0.22 1.04 -15.45
C SER A 121 0.65 1.47 -14.26
N LEU A 122 0.14 2.41 -13.45
CA LEU A 122 0.79 2.79 -12.19
C LEU A 122 1.08 1.58 -11.29
N ARG A 123 0.16 0.60 -11.25
CA ARG A 123 0.31 -0.63 -10.45
C ARG A 123 1.52 -1.46 -10.93
N GLU A 124 1.69 -1.61 -12.23
CA GLU A 124 2.84 -2.32 -12.79
C GLU A 124 4.16 -1.60 -12.51
N ALA A 125 4.19 -0.27 -12.64
CA ALA A 125 5.36 0.52 -12.30
C ALA A 125 5.71 0.40 -10.80
N VAL A 126 4.72 0.49 -9.90
CA VAL A 126 4.90 0.26 -8.45
C VAL A 126 5.48 -1.11 -8.19
N ARG A 127 4.98 -2.15 -8.87
CA ARG A 127 5.48 -3.53 -8.74
C ARG A 127 6.97 -3.64 -9.09
N LEU A 128 7.41 -2.98 -10.16
CA LEU A 128 8.82 -2.98 -10.56
C LEU A 128 9.71 -2.22 -9.56
N MET A 129 9.20 -1.13 -8.99
CA MET A 129 9.93 -0.33 -8.00
C MET A 129 10.02 -1.02 -6.64
N ARG A 130 8.98 -1.76 -6.22
CA ARG A 130 8.98 -2.53 -4.97
C ARG A 130 9.91 -3.73 -5.05
N GLY A 131 10.31 -4.27 -3.91
CA GLY A 131 11.14 -5.45 -3.81
C GLY A 131 11.73 -5.61 -2.41
N LYS A 132 12.63 -6.57 -2.28
CA LYS A 132 13.29 -6.86 -1.01
C LYS A 132 14.18 -5.68 -0.59
N ALA A 133 14.12 -5.31 0.68
CA ALA A 133 15.04 -4.32 1.25
C ALA A 133 16.48 -4.81 1.10
N GLY A 134 17.37 -3.92 0.66
CA GLY A 134 18.76 -4.21 0.31
C GLY A 134 19.01 -4.40 -1.19
N ASP A 135 17.99 -4.77 -1.98
CA ASP A 135 18.16 -4.92 -3.43
C ASP A 135 18.16 -3.55 -4.12
N PRO A 136 19.09 -3.31 -5.07
CA PRO A 136 19.11 -2.08 -5.83
C PRO A 136 18.07 -2.06 -6.93
N VAL A 137 17.69 -0.86 -7.38
CA VAL A 137 16.96 -0.57 -8.61
C VAL A 137 17.54 0.68 -9.24
N VAL A 138 17.51 0.77 -10.55
CA VAL A 138 17.93 1.94 -11.31
C VAL A 138 16.67 2.59 -11.92
N LEU A 139 16.47 3.87 -11.66
CA LEU A 139 15.42 4.67 -12.28
C LEU A 139 16.05 5.61 -13.30
N THR A 140 15.65 5.54 -14.57
CA THR A 140 15.99 6.59 -15.54
C THR A 140 15.01 7.73 -15.40
N VAL A 141 15.52 8.89 -15.05
CA VAL A 141 14.76 10.08 -14.65
C VAL A 141 14.92 11.16 -15.70
N ARG A 142 13.79 11.75 -16.12
CA ARG A 142 13.72 12.94 -16.93
C ARG A 142 13.36 14.14 -16.05
N ARG A 143 14.18 15.17 -16.13
CA ARG A 143 13.98 16.45 -15.42
C ARG A 143 14.08 17.60 -16.42
N PRO A 144 13.22 18.64 -16.34
CA PRO A 144 13.19 19.72 -17.35
C PRO A 144 14.53 20.45 -17.56
N THR A 145 15.42 20.41 -16.58
CA THR A 145 16.68 21.16 -16.56
C THR A 145 17.90 20.33 -16.93
N SER A 146 17.73 19.03 -17.29
CA SER A 146 18.85 18.12 -17.59
C SER A 146 18.47 17.09 -18.63
N ASP A 147 19.47 16.44 -19.25
CA ASP A 147 19.25 15.22 -20.02
C ASP A 147 18.74 14.09 -19.08
N ASP A 148 18.16 13.05 -19.67
CA ASP A 148 17.75 11.87 -18.92
C ASP A 148 18.97 11.25 -18.21
N PHE A 149 18.84 10.93 -16.92
CA PHE A 149 19.93 10.39 -16.11
C PHE A 149 19.47 9.24 -15.23
N ASP A 150 20.41 8.37 -14.86
CA ASP A 150 20.10 7.21 -14.01
C ASP A 150 20.33 7.52 -12.53
N VAL A 151 19.34 7.14 -11.71
CA VAL A 151 19.39 7.20 -10.26
C VAL A 151 19.35 5.79 -9.70
N ARG A 152 20.44 5.33 -9.12
CA ARG A 152 20.51 4.03 -8.44
C ARG A 152 20.04 4.18 -7.00
N ILE A 153 19.01 3.44 -6.63
CA ILE A 153 18.42 3.48 -5.29
C ILE A 153 18.45 2.07 -4.69
N VAL A 154 18.90 1.94 -3.45
CA VAL A 154 18.81 0.69 -2.70
C VAL A 154 17.51 0.69 -1.92
N ARG A 155 16.66 -0.31 -2.17
CA ARG A 155 15.37 -0.46 -1.48
C ARG A 155 15.56 -0.59 0.02
N ALA A 156 14.69 0.01 0.79
CA ALA A 156 14.65 -0.12 2.25
C ALA A 156 13.24 -0.47 2.71
N ILE A 157 13.10 -0.80 3.99
CA ILE A 157 11.79 -0.86 4.63
C ILE A 157 11.26 0.57 4.74
N ILE A 158 10.11 0.83 4.13
CA ILE A 158 9.42 2.11 4.15
C ILE A 158 8.23 1.99 5.11
N GLU A 159 8.24 2.77 6.16
CA GLU A 159 7.13 2.82 7.12
C GLU A 159 6.01 3.73 6.58
N VAL A 160 4.79 3.24 6.61
CA VAL A 160 3.59 4.02 6.31
C VAL A 160 3.03 4.57 7.62
N LYS A 161 3.32 5.83 7.91
CA LYS A 161 2.82 6.50 9.10
C LYS A 161 1.29 6.51 9.10
N SER A 162 0.69 5.63 9.92
CA SER A 162 -0.77 5.58 10.12
C SER A 162 -1.27 6.66 11.07
N VAL A 163 -0.39 7.27 11.86
CA VAL A 163 -0.69 8.34 12.80
C VAL A 163 0.05 9.62 12.40
N ARG A 164 -0.65 10.73 12.36
CA ARG A 164 -0.10 12.07 12.17
C ARG A 164 -0.63 12.96 13.28
N HIS A 165 0.13 13.93 13.72
CA HIS A 165 -0.29 14.89 14.74
C HIS A 165 0.08 16.32 14.34
N SER A 166 -0.66 17.27 14.88
CA SER A 166 -0.37 18.69 14.91
C SER A 166 -0.87 19.29 16.23
N ILE A 167 -0.50 20.52 16.48
CA ILE A 167 -0.95 21.27 17.65
C ILE A 167 -1.65 22.53 17.14
N GLU A 168 -2.89 22.72 17.58
CA GLU A 168 -3.70 23.88 17.25
C GLU A 168 -3.93 24.66 18.54
N SER A 169 -3.12 25.67 18.77
CA SER A 169 -3.10 26.49 20.02
C SER A 169 -2.75 25.65 21.26
N ASP A 170 -3.74 25.22 22.03
CA ASP A 170 -3.64 24.41 23.25
C ASP A 170 -4.35 23.05 23.15
N VAL A 171 -4.67 22.65 21.91
CA VAL A 171 -5.33 21.36 21.61
C VAL A 171 -4.42 20.51 20.71
N GLY A 172 -4.20 19.26 21.11
CA GLY A 172 -3.54 18.27 20.27
C GLY A 172 -4.49 17.72 19.22
N TYR A 173 -4.08 17.65 17.96
CA TYR A 173 -4.81 17.01 16.89
C TYR A 173 -4.08 15.78 16.44
N ILE A 174 -4.75 14.61 16.46
CA ILE A 174 -4.19 13.32 16.06
C ILE A 174 -5.08 12.70 14.99
N ARG A 175 -4.53 12.48 13.82
CA ARG A 175 -5.23 11.79 12.73
C ARG A 175 -4.72 10.36 12.60
N ILE A 176 -5.64 9.39 12.63
CA ILE A 176 -5.37 7.97 12.40
C ILE A 176 -5.95 7.60 11.04
N THR A 177 -5.09 7.31 10.07
CA THR A 177 -5.52 7.00 8.69
C THR A 177 -5.91 5.52 8.50
N ARG A 178 -5.38 4.62 9.35
CA ARG A 178 -5.65 3.18 9.35
C ARG A 178 -5.16 2.57 10.67
N PHE A 179 -5.72 1.43 11.06
CA PHE A 179 -5.22 0.64 12.19
C PHE A 179 -4.30 -0.48 11.70
N ASN A 180 -2.97 -0.30 11.81
CA ASN A 180 -1.94 -1.29 11.51
C ASN A 180 -1.08 -1.57 12.76
N GLU A 181 -0.12 -2.48 12.68
CA GLU A 181 0.73 -2.87 13.84
C GLU A 181 1.51 -1.70 14.47
N LYS A 182 1.72 -0.60 13.72
CA LYS A 182 2.44 0.61 14.18
C LYS A 182 1.53 1.66 14.80
N THR A 183 0.21 1.47 14.80
CA THR A 183 -0.73 2.53 15.19
C THR A 183 -0.64 2.86 16.67
N LYS A 184 -0.57 1.85 17.56
CA LYS A 184 -0.42 2.09 19.00
C LYS A 184 0.83 2.88 19.34
N SER A 185 1.98 2.47 18.81
CA SER A 185 3.25 3.17 19.04
C SER A 185 3.22 4.59 18.47
N GLY A 186 2.61 4.78 17.28
CA GLY A 186 2.44 6.10 16.67
C GLY A 186 1.56 7.04 17.51
N ILE A 187 0.50 6.54 18.14
CA ILE A 187 -0.32 7.31 19.08
C ILE A 187 0.47 7.72 20.32
N GLN A 188 1.21 6.78 20.92
CA GLN A 188 2.02 7.06 22.09
C GLN A 188 3.09 8.15 21.79
N GLU A 189 3.75 8.04 20.65
CA GLU A 189 4.70 9.05 20.19
C GLU A 189 4.03 10.41 19.95
N ALA A 190 2.86 10.42 19.30
CA ALA A 190 2.11 11.66 19.05
C ALA A 190 1.69 12.34 20.35
N ILE A 191 1.16 11.58 21.32
CA ILE A 191 0.76 12.11 22.63
C ILE A 191 1.97 12.67 23.39
N SER A 192 3.11 11.95 23.38
CA SER A 192 4.33 12.44 24.03
C SER A 192 4.77 13.76 23.43
N LYS A 193 4.89 13.85 22.11
CA LYS A 193 5.30 15.08 21.43
C LYS A 193 4.35 16.26 21.70
N ILE A 194 3.03 16.01 21.67
CA ILE A 194 2.04 17.02 21.99
C ILE A 194 2.22 17.52 23.43
N LYS A 195 2.42 16.60 24.39
CA LYS A 195 2.65 16.97 25.80
C LYS A 195 3.95 17.74 25.99
N ASP A 196 5.03 17.32 25.33
CA ASP A 196 6.34 17.97 25.42
C ASP A 196 6.31 19.40 24.90
N GLU A 197 5.56 19.64 23.79
CA GLU A 197 5.46 20.96 23.17
C GLU A 197 4.47 21.90 23.87
N THR A 198 3.37 21.36 24.42
CA THR A 198 2.32 22.18 25.04
C THR A 198 2.48 22.34 26.56
N GLY A 199 3.08 21.33 27.21
CA GLY A 199 3.23 21.30 28.67
C GLY A 199 1.88 21.39 29.37
N SER A 200 1.81 22.28 30.41
CA SER A 200 0.59 22.51 31.19
C SER A 200 -0.52 23.28 30.44
N ARG A 201 -0.26 23.75 29.23
CA ARG A 201 -1.27 24.47 28.42
C ARG A 201 -2.21 23.52 27.67
N LEU A 202 -1.89 22.20 27.57
CA LEU A 202 -2.71 21.23 26.85
C LEU A 202 -4.09 21.10 27.50
N ARG A 203 -5.13 21.46 26.74
CA ARG A 203 -6.53 21.40 27.19
C ARG A 203 -7.24 20.11 26.80
N GLY A 204 -6.75 19.43 25.74
CA GLY A 204 -7.34 18.18 25.25
C GLY A 204 -6.75 17.73 23.92
N VAL A 205 -7.27 16.61 23.45
CA VAL A 205 -6.86 16.01 22.18
C VAL A 205 -8.08 15.72 21.33
N VAL A 206 -8.01 16.06 20.05
CA VAL A 206 -8.99 15.67 19.03
C VAL A 206 -8.43 14.50 18.22
N ILE A 207 -9.21 13.41 18.12
CA ILE A 207 -8.87 12.25 17.31
C ILE A 207 -9.69 12.29 16.02
N ASP A 208 -9.00 12.36 14.86
CA ASP A 208 -9.63 12.36 13.55
C ASP A 208 -9.52 10.95 12.90
N LEU A 209 -10.67 10.32 12.72
CA LEU A 209 -10.82 9.03 12.03
C LEU A 209 -11.51 9.16 10.66
N ARG A 210 -11.68 10.37 10.14
CA ARG A 210 -12.31 10.57 8.83
C ARG A 210 -11.48 9.90 7.73
N ASN A 211 -12.18 9.17 6.83
CA ASN A 211 -11.57 8.37 5.77
C ASN A 211 -10.64 7.24 6.28
N ASN A 212 -10.83 6.79 7.52
CA ASN A 212 -10.16 5.60 8.04
C ASN A 212 -11.03 4.37 7.68
N PRO A 213 -10.53 3.43 6.84
CA PRO A 213 -11.29 2.25 6.44
C PRO A 213 -11.30 1.15 7.52
N GLY A 214 -10.67 1.37 8.69
CA GLY A 214 -10.49 0.37 9.73
C GLY A 214 -9.08 -0.25 9.73
N GLY A 215 -8.98 -1.53 10.02
CA GLY A 215 -7.73 -2.30 10.10
C GLY A 215 -7.75 -3.32 11.23
N LEU A 216 -6.64 -3.46 11.94
CA LEU A 216 -6.48 -4.44 13.01
C LEU A 216 -7.33 -4.07 14.24
N LEU A 217 -8.25 -4.96 14.63
CA LEU A 217 -9.13 -4.78 15.78
C LEU A 217 -8.34 -4.61 17.08
N ASN A 218 -7.31 -5.44 17.31
CA ASN A 218 -6.46 -5.33 18.50
C ASN A 218 -5.75 -3.98 18.60
N GLN A 219 -5.42 -3.35 17.48
CA GLN A 219 -4.84 -2.01 17.47
C GLN A 219 -5.87 -0.93 17.80
N SER A 220 -7.10 -1.05 17.30
CA SER A 220 -8.16 -0.10 17.65
C SER A 220 -8.49 -0.16 19.15
N VAL A 221 -8.59 -1.37 19.73
CA VAL A 221 -8.75 -1.55 21.19
C VAL A 221 -7.58 -0.93 21.96
N SER A 222 -6.34 -1.25 21.56
CA SER A 222 -5.15 -0.71 22.25
C SER A 222 -5.02 0.81 22.15
N VAL A 223 -5.52 1.41 21.06
CA VAL A 223 -5.59 2.88 20.91
C VAL A 223 -6.63 3.45 21.86
N THR A 224 -7.82 2.85 21.97
CA THR A 224 -8.87 3.29 22.90
C THR A 224 -8.37 3.23 24.35
N ASP A 225 -7.62 2.20 24.73
CA ASP A 225 -7.03 2.06 26.05
C ASP A 225 -5.93 3.10 26.37
N SER A 226 -5.53 3.91 25.39
CA SER A 226 -4.48 4.95 25.56
C SER A 226 -5.04 6.30 26.04
N PHE A 227 -6.35 6.46 26.11
CA PHE A 227 -7.09 7.66 26.52
C PHE A 227 -7.99 7.40 27.73
#